data_c7d811e5fff7e2490d84d5800e213c8e
#
_entry.id   c7d811e5fff7e2490d84d5800e213c8e
#
_cell.length_a   1.000
_cell.length_b   1.000
_cell.length_c   1.000
_cell.angle_alpha   90.00
_cell.angle_beta   90.00
_cell.angle_gamma   90.00
#
_symmetry.space_group_name_H-M   'P 1'
#
loop_
_entity.id
_entity.type
_entity.pdbx_description
1 polymer ?
#
loop_
_entity_poly.entity_id
_entity_poly.type
_entity_poly.pdbx_seq_one_letter_code
_entity_poly.pdbx_strand_id
1 'polypeptide(L)'
;IYTMNNSLWIEISFWTALFIVFYTYLGYGIVLCLLVKLKELFVKPVRRVLPAADRDLPEVTLFITAFNEADIVDEKMANSLELDYPEEKLHIVWVTDGSDDGTNERLRTRWEGKATVFFQPERQGKTAAMNRGMKLVDTPIVVFTDANTMVNRQAVREIVLAFEDPRVGCVAGEKRIAVQAKDNAASGGEGIYWRYESTLKALDARLYSAVGAAGELFAVRRELFAEMERDTLLDDFVLSLRIAMQGYIIAYCTEAY
;
A
#
# COMPACT_ATOMS: atom_id res chain seq x y z
N ILE A 1 0.89 -15.33 56.31
CA ILE A 1 -0.03 -14.36 55.64
C ILE A 1 0.69 -13.67 54.47
N TYR A 2 1.99 -13.27 54.60
CA TYR A 2 2.75 -12.60 53.53
C TYR A 2 3.06 -13.49 52.31
N THR A 3 3.22 -14.77 52.46
CA THR A 3 3.54 -15.72 51.38
C THR A 3 2.34 -16.02 50.48
N MET A 4 1.12 -16.06 51.02
CA MET A 4 -0.10 -16.24 50.20
C MET A 4 -0.37 -15.05 49.28
N ASN A 5 -0.03 -13.82 49.69
CA ASN A 5 -0.27 -12.62 48.88
C ASN A 5 0.66 -12.56 47.64
N ASN A 6 1.93 -12.98 47.79
CA ASN A 6 2.89 -13.02 46.68
C ASN A 6 2.53 -14.08 45.63
N SER A 7 2.02 -15.24 46.03
CA SER A 7 1.56 -16.29 45.11
C SER A 7 0.38 -15.81 44.24
N LEU A 8 -0.57 -15.10 44.87
CA LEU A 8 -1.73 -14.56 44.14
C LEU A 8 -1.32 -13.52 43.09
N TRP A 9 -0.37 -12.61 43.40
CA TRP A 9 0.12 -11.63 42.48
C TRP A 9 0.87 -12.28 41.28
N ILE A 10 1.64 -13.31 41.53
CA ILE A 10 2.33 -14.08 40.46
C ILE A 10 1.29 -14.76 39.55
N GLU A 11 0.26 -15.37 40.11
CA GLU A 11 -0.80 -16.02 39.35
C GLU A 11 -1.59 -15.00 38.52
N ILE A 12 -2.00 -13.89 39.07
CA ILE A 12 -2.68 -12.81 38.35
C ILE A 12 -1.79 -12.30 37.21
N SER A 13 -0.51 -12.05 37.48
CA SER A 13 0.44 -11.57 36.47
C SER A 13 0.60 -12.57 35.33
N PHE A 14 0.68 -13.86 35.65
CA PHE A 14 0.78 -14.93 34.64
C PHE A 14 -0.46 -14.97 33.73
N TRP A 15 -1.65 -15.01 34.30
CA TRP A 15 -2.89 -15.05 33.52
C TRP A 15 -3.11 -13.78 32.73
N THR A 16 -2.74 -12.62 33.27
CA THR A 16 -2.80 -11.33 32.55
C THR A 16 -1.86 -11.33 31.34
N ALA A 17 -0.61 -11.77 31.53
CA ALA A 17 0.35 -11.88 30.45
C ALA A 17 -0.13 -12.85 29.36
N LEU A 18 -0.64 -14.01 29.76
CA LEU A 18 -1.19 -15.00 28.84
C LEU A 18 -2.40 -14.46 28.06
N PHE A 19 -3.28 -13.72 28.75
CA PHE A 19 -4.42 -13.07 28.11
C PHE A 19 -3.97 -12.00 27.08
N ILE A 20 -2.97 -11.18 27.43
CA ILE A 20 -2.42 -10.17 26.53
C ILE A 20 -1.87 -10.84 25.26
N VAL A 21 -1.09 -11.91 25.42
CA VAL A 21 -0.55 -12.68 24.27
C VAL A 21 -1.69 -13.25 23.42
N PHE A 22 -2.65 -13.93 24.05
CA PHE A 22 -3.80 -14.48 23.34
C PHE A 22 -4.58 -13.39 22.59
N TYR A 23 -4.87 -12.27 23.27
CA TYR A 23 -5.63 -11.17 22.68
C TYR A 23 -4.88 -10.56 21.49
N THR A 24 -3.57 -10.33 21.61
CA THR A 24 -2.76 -9.73 20.55
C THR A 24 -2.72 -10.59 19.30
N TYR A 25 -2.59 -11.91 19.43
CA TYR A 25 -2.45 -12.80 18.27
C TYR A 25 -3.77 -13.33 17.70
N LEU A 26 -4.78 -13.52 18.54
CA LEU A 26 -6.04 -14.14 18.12
C LEU A 26 -7.27 -13.33 18.52
N GLY A 27 -7.30 -12.83 19.74
CA GLY A 27 -8.47 -12.18 20.32
C GLY A 27 -8.88 -10.93 19.59
N TYR A 28 -7.91 -10.12 19.14
CA TYR A 28 -8.17 -8.92 18.34
C TYR A 28 -8.92 -9.28 17.06
N GLY A 29 -8.44 -10.23 16.29
CA GLY A 29 -9.09 -10.66 15.05
C GLY A 29 -10.50 -11.21 15.26
N ILE A 30 -10.74 -11.94 16.36
CA ILE A 30 -12.07 -12.45 16.71
C ILE A 30 -13.01 -11.28 17.02
N VAL A 31 -12.59 -10.35 17.89
CA VAL A 31 -13.39 -9.16 18.25
C VAL A 31 -13.68 -8.31 17.02
N LEU A 32 -12.68 -8.06 16.20
CA LEU A 32 -12.80 -7.30 14.96
C LEU A 32 -13.82 -7.94 14.00
N CYS A 33 -13.74 -9.25 13.81
CA CYS A 33 -14.70 -10.01 12.98
C CYS A 33 -16.15 -9.88 13.51
N LEU A 34 -16.34 -9.98 14.83
CA LEU A 34 -17.65 -9.81 15.45
C LEU A 34 -18.20 -8.39 15.26
N LEU A 35 -17.35 -7.35 15.44
CA LEU A 35 -17.74 -5.95 15.25
C LEU A 35 -18.11 -5.67 13.80
N VAL A 36 -17.34 -6.19 12.82
CA VAL A 36 -17.67 -6.07 11.39
C VAL A 36 -19.02 -6.72 11.08
N LYS A 37 -19.24 -7.95 11.55
CA LYS A 37 -20.53 -8.63 11.34
C LYS A 37 -21.70 -7.86 11.96
N LEU A 38 -21.50 -7.34 13.18
CA LEU A 38 -22.52 -6.53 13.85
C LEU A 38 -22.81 -5.25 13.06
N LYS A 39 -21.80 -4.53 12.59
CA LYS A 39 -21.97 -3.35 11.73
C LYS A 39 -22.76 -3.68 10.47
N GLU A 40 -22.44 -4.78 9.80
CA GLU A 40 -23.05 -5.19 8.52
C GLU A 40 -24.52 -5.64 8.67
N LEU A 41 -24.98 -5.95 9.88
CA LEU A 41 -26.41 -6.17 10.15
C LEU A 41 -27.22 -4.84 10.00
N PHE A 42 -26.60 -3.72 10.29
CA PHE A 42 -27.26 -2.40 10.27
C PHE A 42 -26.90 -1.56 9.04
N VAL A 43 -25.69 -1.72 8.51
CA VAL A 43 -25.14 -0.95 7.40
C VAL A 43 -24.68 -1.91 6.31
N LYS A 44 -25.43 -1.98 5.22
CA LYS A 44 -25.02 -2.80 4.08
C LYS A 44 -23.80 -2.19 3.40
N PRO A 45 -22.79 -3.00 3.01
CA PRO A 45 -21.68 -2.51 2.21
C PRO A 45 -22.16 -1.84 0.94
N VAL A 46 -21.67 -0.64 0.67
CA VAL A 46 -21.96 0.06 -0.59
C VAL A 46 -21.19 -0.64 -1.70
N ARG A 47 -21.93 -1.18 -2.66
CA ARG A 47 -21.30 -1.71 -3.89
C ARG A 47 -20.85 -0.53 -4.74
N ARG A 48 -19.56 -0.34 -4.85
CA ARG A 48 -18.96 0.65 -5.75
C ARG A 48 -19.00 0.08 -7.17
N VAL A 49 -19.23 0.94 -8.13
CA VAL A 49 -19.27 0.57 -9.55
C VAL A 49 -18.43 1.58 -10.30
N LEU A 50 -17.48 1.07 -11.07
CA LEU A 50 -16.69 1.94 -11.95
C LEU A 50 -17.59 2.72 -12.91
N PRO A 51 -17.17 3.93 -13.32
CA PRO A 51 -17.85 4.69 -14.35
C PRO A 51 -18.11 3.81 -15.58
N ALA A 52 -19.29 3.97 -16.19
CA ALA A 52 -19.72 3.16 -17.32
C ALA A 52 -18.88 3.39 -18.58
N ALA A 53 -18.18 4.52 -18.67
CA ALA A 53 -17.33 4.87 -19.79
C ALA A 53 -15.93 5.24 -19.30
N ASP A 54 -14.90 4.75 -20.00
CA ASP A 54 -13.50 5.07 -19.71
C ASP A 54 -13.19 6.57 -19.73
N ARG A 55 -13.95 7.35 -20.50
CA ARG A 55 -13.84 8.81 -20.55
C ARG A 55 -14.09 9.49 -19.19
N ASP A 56 -14.87 8.86 -18.31
CA ASP A 56 -15.26 9.41 -17.01
C ASP A 56 -14.26 9.00 -15.89
N LEU A 57 -13.27 8.13 -16.20
CA LEU A 57 -12.21 7.80 -15.29
C LEU A 57 -11.26 9.00 -15.07
N PRO A 58 -10.73 9.22 -13.86
CA PRO A 58 -9.76 10.29 -13.60
C PRO A 58 -8.40 10.00 -14.26
N GLU A 59 -7.58 11.04 -14.39
CA GLU A 59 -6.16 10.85 -14.68
C GLU A 59 -5.43 10.33 -13.45
N VAL A 60 -4.48 9.41 -13.67
CA VAL A 60 -3.72 8.74 -12.62
C VAL A 60 -2.25 8.75 -12.96
N THR A 61 -1.40 9.05 -12.00
CA THR A 61 0.04 8.82 -12.11
C THR A 61 0.41 7.52 -11.43
N LEU A 62 1.03 6.60 -12.17
CA LEU A 62 1.76 5.46 -11.62
C LEU A 62 3.18 5.93 -11.30
N PHE A 63 3.46 6.13 -10.02
CA PHE A 63 4.68 6.73 -9.50
C PHE A 63 5.62 5.64 -9.00
N ILE A 64 6.77 5.49 -9.67
CA ILE A 64 7.74 4.42 -9.43
C ILE A 64 9.04 5.04 -8.92
N THR A 65 9.44 4.74 -7.69
CA THR A 65 10.76 5.12 -7.18
C THR A 65 11.78 4.03 -7.48
N ALA A 66 12.99 4.42 -7.90
CA ALA A 66 14.04 3.45 -8.21
C ALA A 66 15.43 3.92 -7.79
N PHE A 67 16.23 2.97 -7.32
CA PHE A 67 17.66 3.11 -7.08
C PHE A 67 18.35 1.81 -7.45
N ASN A 68 19.15 1.83 -8.54
CA ASN A 68 19.88 0.66 -9.05
C ASN A 68 18.97 -0.55 -9.33
N GLU A 69 18.03 -0.35 -10.26
CA GLU A 69 17.00 -1.31 -10.65
C GLU A 69 17.08 -1.68 -12.15
N ALA A 70 18.29 -1.57 -12.77
CA ALA A 70 18.45 -1.80 -14.21
C ALA A 70 17.89 -3.16 -14.68
N ASP A 71 18.03 -4.20 -13.85
CA ASP A 71 17.62 -5.56 -14.21
C ASP A 71 16.09 -5.72 -14.29
N ILE A 72 15.33 -4.91 -13.53
CA ILE A 72 13.89 -5.03 -13.41
C ILE A 72 13.10 -4.00 -14.25
N VAL A 73 13.76 -2.96 -14.76
CA VAL A 73 13.12 -1.87 -15.52
C VAL A 73 12.23 -2.40 -16.63
N ASP A 74 12.73 -3.32 -17.46
CA ASP A 74 11.98 -3.80 -18.61
C ASP A 74 10.73 -4.60 -18.22
N GLU A 75 10.84 -5.42 -17.17
CA GLU A 75 9.73 -6.20 -16.65
C GLU A 75 8.67 -5.28 -16.01
N LYS A 76 9.11 -4.31 -15.21
CA LYS A 76 8.20 -3.34 -14.60
C LYS A 76 7.51 -2.46 -15.63
N MET A 77 8.20 -2.01 -16.64
CA MET A 77 7.60 -1.23 -17.73
C MET A 77 6.58 -2.06 -18.52
N ALA A 78 6.90 -3.31 -18.89
CA ALA A 78 5.94 -4.20 -19.54
C ALA A 78 4.69 -4.41 -18.67
N ASN A 79 4.87 -4.69 -17.37
CA ASN A 79 3.78 -4.82 -16.42
C ASN A 79 2.93 -3.54 -16.31
N SER A 80 3.57 -2.37 -16.30
CA SER A 80 2.88 -1.08 -16.21
C SER A 80 2.04 -0.76 -17.46
N LEU A 81 2.51 -1.16 -18.66
CA LEU A 81 1.80 -0.96 -19.92
C LEU A 81 0.66 -1.96 -20.14
N GLU A 82 0.66 -3.09 -19.43
CA GLU A 82 -0.42 -4.08 -19.47
C GLU A 82 -1.59 -3.76 -18.53
N LEU A 83 -1.49 -2.68 -17.74
CA LEU A 83 -2.55 -2.26 -16.84
C LEU A 83 -3.82 -1.90 -17.63
N ASP A 84 -4.96 -2.39 -17.12
CA ASP A 84 -6.28 -2.12 -17.70
C ASP A 84 -6.75 -0.71 -17.31
N TYR A 85 -6.13 0.30 -17.93
CA TYR A 85 -6.48 1.71 -17.77
C TYR A 85 -6.26 2.45 -19.09
N PRO A 86 -7.06 3.47 -19.44
CA PRO A 86 -6.86 4.23 -20.69
C PRO A 86 -5.46 4.83 -20.76
N GLU A 87 -4.74 4.59 -21.86
CA GLU A 87 -3.34 5.00 -22.04
C GLU A 87 -3.18 6.53 -21.87
N GLU A 88 -4.14 7.31 -22.37
CA GLU A 88 -4.14 8.76 -22.28
C GLU A 88 -4.41 9.30 -20.87
N LYS A 89 -4.80 8.44 -19.92
CA LYS A 89 -5.11 8.78 -18.53
C LYS A 89 -4.16 8.17 -17.51
N LEU A 90 -3.27 7.27 -17.94
CA LEU A 90 -2.27 6.63 -17.10
C LEU A 90 -0.89 7.18 -17.39
N HIS A 91 -0.39 8.03 -16.52
CA HIS A 91 0.93 8.64 -16.64
C HIS A 91 1.96 7.82 -15.84
N ILE A 92 2.87 7.15 -16.54
CA ILE A 92 3.95 6.38 -15.88
C ILE A 92 5.10 7.33 -15.59
N VAL A 93 5.46 7.47 -14.31
CA VAL A 93 6.53 8.35 -13.84
C VAL A 93 7.55 7.54 -13.06
N TRP A 94 8.80 7.59 -13.49
CA TRP A 94 9.94 7.04 -12.77
C TRP A 94 10.73 8.15 -12.10
N VAL A 95 10.99 7.99 -10.81
CA VAL A 95 11.84 8.91 -10.04
C VAL A 95 13.06 8.14 -9.58
N THR A 96 14.18 8.36 -10.26
CA THR A 96 15.43 7.68 -9.96
C THR A 96 16.31 8.57 -9.07
N ASP A 97 16.97 7.95 -8.07
CA ASP A 97 17.68 8.66 -7.00
C ASP A 97 19.11 8.15 -6.87
N GLY A 98 19.99 8.70 -7.71
CA GLY A 98 21.42 8.38 -7.70
C GLY A 98 21.77 7.02 -8.32
N SER A 99 20.94 6.48 -9.22
CA SER A 99 21.23 5.22 -9.92
C SER A 99 22.44 5.37 -10.86
N ASP A 100 23.38 4.44 -10.77
CA ASP A 100 24.63 4.37 -11.55
C ASP A 100 24.84 3.04 -12.29
N ASP A 101 23.87 2.12 -12.24
CA ASP A 101 23.88 0.78 -12.83
C ASP A 101 23.33 0.71 -14.27
N GLY A 102 22.96 1.84 -14.88
CA GLY A 102 22.32 1.88 -16.21
C GLY A 102 20.79 1.97 -16.17
N THR A 103 20.14 2.03 -14.99
CA THR A 103 18.69 2.21 -14.85
C THR A 103 18.18 3.37 -15.68
N ASN A 104 18.80 4.55 -15.57
CA ASN A 104 18.39 5.77 -16.27
C ASN A 104 18.54 5.66 -17.77
N GLU A 105 19.67 5.10 -18.24
CA GLU A 105 19.94 4.91 -19.65
C GLU A 105 18.90 3.98 -20.28
N ARG A 106 18.60 2.86 -19.61
CA ARG A 106 17.60 1.89 -20.07
C ARG A 106 16.21 2.51 -20.19
N LEU A 107 15.78 3.29 -19.20
CA LEU A 107 14.52 4.02 -19.24
C LEU A 107 14.44 5.01 -20.41
N ARG A 108 15.51 5.80 -20.63
CA ARG A 108 15.54 6.82 -21.66
C ARG A 108 15.65 6.25 -23.09
N THR A 109 16.38 5.14 -23.27
CA THR A 109 16.62 4.58 -24.61
C THR A 109 15.55 3.60 -25.05
N ARG A 110 15.09 2.72 -24.16
CA ARG A 110 14.12 1.67 -24.52
C ARG A 110 12.66 2.09 -24.32
N TRP A 111 12.41 3.01 -23.40
CA TRP A 111 11.06 3.41 -23.00
C TRP A 111 10.78 4.89 -23.22
N GLU A 112 11.53 5.51 -24.14
CA GLU A 112 11.32 6.89 -24.56
C GLU A 112 9.87 7.12 -25.01
N GLY A 113 9.25 8.19 -24.49
CA GLY A 113 7.86 8.54 -24.77
C GLY A 113 6.79 7.66 -24.11
N LYS A 114 7.18 6.56 -23.42
CA LYS A 114 6.25 5.70 -22.64
C LYS A 114 6.25 5.99 -21.16
N ALA A 115 7.29 6.60 -20.65
CA ALA A 115 7.40 7.03 -19.26
C ALA A 115 8.11 8.37 -19.15
N THR A 116 7.74 9.14 -18.14
CA THR A 116 8.48 10.35 -17.73
C THR A 116 9.52 9.96 -16.69
N VAL A 117 10.77 10.41 -16.86
CA VAL A 117 11.87 10.04 -15.97
C VAL A 117 12.43 11.27 -15.29
N PHE A 118 12.32 11.33 -13.97
CA PHE A 118 12.94 12.36 -13.14
C PHE A 118 14.19 11.81 -12.46
N PHE A 119 15.34 12.21 -12.96
CA PHE A 119 16.63 11.75 -12.49
C PHE A 119 17.30 12.78 -11.57
N GLN A 120 17.94 12.28 -10.52
CA GLN A 120 18.88 13.02 -9.68
C GLN A 120 20.19 12.24 -9.56
N PRO A 121 21.36 12.87 -9.77
CA PRO A 121 22.65 12.17 -9.72
C PRO A 121 23.09 11.80 -8.30
N GLU A 122 22.65 12.55 -7.28
CA GLU A 122 22.98 12.29 -5.89
C GLU A 122 21.87 11.52 -5.19
N ARG A 123 22.22 10.42 -4.54
CA ARG A 123 21.29 9.63 -3.74
C ARG A 123 20.85 10.38 -2.49
N GLN A 124 19.57 10.60 -2.32
CA GLN A 124 18.97 11.29 -1.16
C GLN A 124 17.94 10.44 -0.41
N GLY A 125 17.63 9.24 -0.89
CA GLY A 125 16.69 8.30 -0.31
C GLY A 125 15.27 8.36 -0.89
N LYS A 126 14.48 7.31 -0.65
CA LYS A 126 13.15 7.11 -1.23
C LYS A 126 12.23 8.29 -0.93
N THR A 127 12.16 8.74 0.33
CA THR A 127 11.31 9.86 0.75
C THR A 127 11.67 11.16 0.01
N ALA A 128 12.97 11.44 -0.17
CA ALA A 128 13.41 12.62 -0.92
C ALA A 128 13.04 12.52 -2.41
N ALA A 129 13.13 11.31 -3.00
CA ALA A 129 12.69 11.04 -4.35
C ALA A 129 11.17 11.26 -4.51
N MET A 130 10.37 10.77 -3.57
CA MET A 130 8.92 11.00 -3.56
C MET A 130 8.60 12.51 -3.47
N ASN A 131 9.17 13.21 -2.49
CA ASN A 131 8.94 14.66 -2.32
C ASN A 131 9.31 15.45 -3.59
N ARG A 132 10.41 15.09 -4.24
CA ARG A 132 10.86 15.74 -5.49
C ARG A 132 9.92 15.45 -6.66
N GLY A 133 9.58 14.20 -6.87
CA GLY A 133 8.73 13.77 -7.98
C GLY A 133 7.31 14.31 -7.85
N MET A 134 6.76 14.36 -6.65
CA MET A 134 5.40 14.87 -6.40
C MET A 134 5.20 16.35 -6.76
N LYS A 135 6.28 17.14 -6.81
CA LYS A 135 6.21 18.54 -7.29
C LYS A 135 5.91 18.63 -8.79
N LEU A 136 6.10 17.55 -9.52
CA LEU A 136 6.00 17.48 -10.99
C LEU A 136 4.79 16.64 -11.43
N VAL A 137 3.98 16.17 -10.49
CA VAL A 137 2.77 15.38 -10.75
C VAL A 137 1.52 16.24 -10.56
N ASP A 138 0.65 16.27 -11.57
CA ASP A 138 -0.57 17.09 -11.57
C ASP A 138 -1.87 16.28 -11.57
N THR A 139 -1.81 14.96 -11.73
CA THR A 139 -3.00 14.09 -11.72
C THR A 139 -3.66 14.03 -10.34
N PRO A 140 -4.99 13.91 -10.26
CA PRO A 140 -5.71 13.94 -8.98
C PRO A 140 -5.42 12.72 -8.08
N ILE A 141 -5.03 11.58 -8.68
CA ILE A 141 -4.70 10.34 -7.95
C ILE A 141 -3.26 9.94 -8.32
N VAL A 142 -2.50 9.58 -7.30
CA VAL A 142 -1.13 9.08 -7.46
C VAL A 142 -1.04 7.69 -6.84
N VAL A 143 -0.66 6.71 -7.64
CA VAL A 143 -0.43 5.33 -7.25
C VAL A 143 1.08 5.12 -7.12
N PHE A 144 1.55 4.91 -5.90
CA PHE A 144 2.94 4.60 -5.60
C PHE A 144 3.18 3.11 -5.68
N THR A 145 4.27 2.72 -6.31
CA THR A 145 4.71 1.32 -6.34
C THR A 145 6.23 1.24 -6.44
N ASP A 146 6.83 0.22 -5.85
CA ASP A 146 8.25 -0.03 -5.96
C ASP A 146 8.60 -0.60 -7.35
N ALA A 147 9.83 -0.38 -7.80
CA ALA A 147 10.30 -0.85 -9.11
C ALA A 147 10.25 -2.39 -9.23
N ASN A 148 10.48 -3.10 -8.13
CA ASN A 148 10.47 -4.57 -8.08
C ASN A 148 9.10 -5.19 -7.75
N THR A 149 8.05 -4.38 -7.63
CA THR A 149 6.69 -4.85 -7.37
C THR A 149 5.91 -4.93 -8.69
N MET A 150 5.46 -6.12 -9.07
CA MET A 150 4.55 -6.31 -10.19
C MET A 150 3.11 -6.23 -9.71
N VAL A 151 2.28 -5.47 -10.41
CA VAL A 151 0.88 -5.26 -10.04
C VAL A 151 -0.05 -5.97 -11.00
N ASN A 152 -1.19 -6.45 -10.52
CA ASN A 152 -2.16 -7.12 -11.37
C ASN A 152 -2.84 -6.12 -12.31
N ARG A 153 -3.33 -6.63 -13.44
CA ARG A 153 -3.85 -5.84 -14.55
C ARG A 153 -4.96 -4.85 -14.15
N GLN A 154 -5.83 -5.20 -13.22
CA GLN A 154 -6.94 -4.37 -12.78
C GLN A 154 -6.59 -3.44 -11.60
N ALA A 155 -5.37 -3.50 -11.07
CA ALA A 155 -5.00 -2.80 -9.82
C ALA A 155 -5.38 -1.32 -9.82
N VAL A 156 -5.07 -0.58 -10.89
CA VAL A 156 -5.35 0.86 -10.97
C VAL A 156 -6.86 1.13 -11.00
N ARG A 157 -7.64 0.33 -11.73
CA ARG A 157 -9.11 0.47 -11.75
C ARG A 157 -9.72 0.24 -10.38
N GLU A 158 -9.31 -0.79 -9.68
CA GLU A 158 -9.81 -1.13 -8.34
C GLU A 158 -9.42 -0.06 -7.30
N ILE A 159 -8.22 0.48 -7.40
CA ILE A 159 -7.78 1.62 -6.58
C ILE A 159 -8.65 2.85 -6.84
N VAL A 160 -8.87 3.21 -8.12
CA VAL A 160 -9.71 4.35 -8.49
C VAL A 160 -11.14 4.18 -7.99
N LEU A 161 -11.69 2.97 -8.08
CA LEU A 161 -13.01 2.64 -7.56
C LEU A 161 -13.13 2.90 -6.05
N ALA A 162 -12.07 2.70 -5.29
CA ALA A 162 -12.06 3.01 -3.87
C ALA A 162 -12.17 4.53 -3.59
N PHE A 163 -11.63 5.36 -4.48
CA PHE A 163 -11.72 6.83 -4.37
C PHE A 163 -13.08 7.43 -4.76
N GLU A 164 -14.04 6.62 -5.25
CA GLU A 164 -15.43 7.06 -5.43
C GLU A 164 -16.07 7.52 -4.10
N ASP A 165 -15.60 7.02 -2.98
CA ASP A 165 -15.96 7.53 -1.66
C ASP A 165 -15.08 8.77 -1.36
N PRO A 166 -15.68 9.98 -1.24
CA PRO A 166 -14.92 11.20 -0.97
C PRO A 166 -14.20 11.20 0.39
N ARG A 167 -14.58 10.31 1.30
CA ARG A 167 -13.90 10.15 2.59
C ARG A 167 -12.59 9.39 2.47
N VAL A 168 -12.37 8.65 1.37
CA VAL A 168 -11.13 7.92 1.12
C VAL A 168 -10.05 8.88 0.68
N GLY A 169 -9.02 9.03 1.49
CA GLY A 169 -7.83 9.84 1.20
C GLY A 169 -6.62 9.01 0.77
N CYS A 170 -6.59 7.75 1.20
CA CYS A 170 -5.53 6.79 0.86
C CYS A 170 -6.15 5.42 0.58
N VAL A 171 -5.55 4.68 -0.35
CA VAL A 171 -5.90 3.28 -0.66
C VAL A 171 -4.63 2.44 -0.54
N ALA A 172 -4.66 1.43 0.31
CA ALA A 172 -3.61 0.43 0.41
C ALA A 172 -3.97 -0.79 -0.45
N GLY A 173 -3.06 -1.22 -1.31
CA GLY A 173 -3.15 -2.47 -2.05
C GLY A 173 -2.80 -3.67 -1.17
N GLU A 174 -3.08 -4.87 -1.68
CA GLU A 174 -2.74 -6.12 -1.01
C GLU A 174 -1.35 -6.60 -1.43
N LYS A 175 -0.48 -6.87 -0.46
CA LYS A 175 0.79 -7.54 -0.73
C LYS A 175 0.56 -9.03 -0.95
N ARG A 176 0.97 -9.53 -2.11
CA ARG A 176 1.00 -10.96 -2.42
C ARG A 176 2.43 -11.40 -2.73
N ILE A 177 2.88 -12.45 -2.07
CA ILE A 177 4.20 -13.04 -2.32
C ILE A 177 4.07 -14.03 -3.45
N ALA A 178 4.83 -13.83 -4.54
CA ALA A 178 4.93 -14.81 -5.60
C ALA A 178 5.67 -16.05 -5.06
N VAL A 179 4.95 -17.16 -4.91
CA VAL A 179 5.52 -18.43 -4.46
C VAL A 179 6.33 -19.03 -5.61
N GLN A 180 7.65 -18.96 -5.53
CA GLN A 180 8.50 -19.75 -6.41
C GLN A 180 8.44 -21.21 -5.97
N ALA A 181 8.25 -22.12 -6.93
CA ALA A 181 8.01 -23.56 -6.71
C ALA A 181 9.16 -24.33 -6.00
N LYS A 182 10.20 -23.65 -5.53
CA LYS A 182 11.39 -24.24 -4.89
C LYS A 182 11.50 -24.05 -3.38
N ASP A 183 10.65 -23.22 -2.75
CA ASP A 183 10.79 -22.94 -1.31
C ASP A 183 9.86 -23.82 -0.49
N ASN A 184 10.42 -24.96 -0.03
CA ASN A 184 9.77 -25.89 0.89
C ASN A 184 9.81 -25.38 2.33
N ALA A 185 8.70 -25.49 3.06
CA ALA A 185 8.51 -25.35 4.51
C ALA A 185 8.63 -23.94 5.12
N ALA A 186 9.62 -23.12 4.80
CA ALA A 186 9.72 -21.75 5.34
C ALA A 186 8.65 -20.81 4.73
N SER A 187 8.37 -20.97 3.44
CA SER A 187 7.33 -20.21 2.72
C SER A 187 5.89 -20.47 3.22
N GLY A 188 5.65 -21.64 3.81
CA GLY A 188 4.34 -21.99 4.38
C GLY A 188 3.94 -21.11 5.57
N GLY A 189 4.88 -20.87 6.49
CA GLY A 189 4.64 -20.03 7.68
C GLY A 189 4.49 -18.55 7.33
N GLU A 190 5.33 -18.05 6.45
CA GLU A 190 5.28 -16.67 5.96
C GLU A 190 3.97 -16.39 5.21
N GLY A 191 3.53 -17.29 4.34
CA GLY A 191 2.27 -17.16 3.62
C GLY A 191 1.03 -17.19 4.53
N ILE A 192 1.07 -17.89 5.68
CA ILE A 192 -0.01 -17.89 6.67
C ILE A 192 -0.04 -16.55 7.40
N TYR A 193 1.12 -16.03 7.80
CA TYR A 193 1.24 -14.73 8.45
C TYR A 193 0.69 -13.60 7.58
N TRP A 194 1.12 -13.52 6.31
CA TRP A 194 0.64 -12.50 5.39
C TRP A 194 -0.87 -12.59 5.11
N ARG A 195 -1.42 -13.80 5.00
CA ARG A 195 -2.88 -13.97 4.88
C ARG A 195 -3.64 -13.52 6.12
N TYR A 196 -3.09 -13.77 7.29
CA TYR A 196 -3.69 -13.30 8.55
C TYR A 196 -3.65 -11.77 8.63
N GLU A 197 -2.51 -11.16 8.36
CA GLU A 197 -2.35 -9.69 8.34
C GLU A 197 -3.28 -9.04 7.31
N SER A 198 -3.33 -9.54 6.09
CA SER A 198 -4.23 -9.08 5.03
C SER A 198 -5.71 -9.18 5.46
N THR A 199 -6.08 -10.27 6.14
CA THR A 199 -7.44 -10.43 6.68
C THR A 199 -7.75 -9.38 7.74
N LEU A 200 -6.82 -9.08 8.64
CA LEU A 200 -7.01 -8.02 9.65
C LEU A 200 -7.16 -6.66 9.00
N LYS A 201 -6.27 -6.29 8.06
CA LYS A 201 -6.37 -5.03 7.31
C LYS A 201 -7.71 -4.89 6.58
N ALA A 202 -8.19 -5.97 5.95
CA ALA A 202 -9.48 -5.99 5.28
C ALA A 202 -10.66 -5.80 6.27
N LEU A 203 -10.59 -6.41 7.44
CA LEU A 203 -11.60 -6.25 8.48
C LEU A 203 -11.58 -4.84 9.09
N ASP A 204 -10.40 -4.28 9.35
CA ASP A 204 -10.24 -2.91 9.83
C ASP A 204 -10.86 -1.90 8.85
N ALA A 205 -10.52 -2.02 7.57
CA ALA A 205 -11.08 -1.18 6.52
C ALA A 205 -12.62 -1.33 6.40
N ARG A 206 -13.15 -2.55 6.57
CA ARG A 206 -14.61 -2.80 6.58
C ARG A 206 -15.27 -2.23 7.83
N LEU A 207 -14.59 -2.27 8.99
CA LEU A 207 -15.10 -1.67 10.20
C LEU A 207 -15.10 -0.14 10.10
N TYR A 208 -13.97 0.44 9.71
CA TYR A 208 -13.84 1.90 9.56
C TYR A 208 -12.73 2.30 8.59
N SER A 209 -11.47 2.00 8.90
CA SER A 209 -10.27 2.39 8.15
C SER A 209 -9.16 1.39 8.40
N ALA A 210 -8.37 1.06 7.39
CA ALA A 210 -7.10 0.36 7.61
C ALA A 210 -6.15 1.23 8.44
N VAL A 211 -5.18 0.58 9.12
CA VAL A 211 -4.26 1.26 10.05
C VAL A 211 -3.07 1.90 9.35
N GLY A 212 -2.85 1.65 8.08
CA GLY A 212 -1.76 2.21 7.30
C GLY A 212 -1.65 1.55 5.93
N ALA A 213 -0.91 2.20 5.04
CA ALA A 213 -0.58 1.65 3.75
C ALA A 213 0.69 0.78 3.82
N ALA A 214 0.95 -0.02 2.79
CA ALA A 214 2.18 -0.76 2.59
C ALA A 214 2.87 -0.25 1.32
N GLY A 215 4.19 -0.07 1.39
CA GLY A 215 4.98 0.64 0.38
C GLY A 215 5.01 0.02 -1.01
N GLU A 216 4.69 -1.28 -1.11
CA GLU A 216 4.70 -1.99 -2.37
C GLU A 216 3.63 -1.50 -3.36
N LEU A 217 2.43 -1.14 -2.83
CA LEU A 217 1.34 -0.61 -3.63
C LEU A 217 0.38 0.20 -2.75
N PHE A 218 0.33 1.50 -2.95
CA PHE A 218 -0.66 2.35 -2.32
C PHE A 218 -0.96 3.59 -3.17
N ALA A 219 -2.07 4.23 -2.91
CA ALA A 219 -2.45 5.44 -3.63
C ALA A 219 -2.99 6.51 -2.71
N VAL A 220 -2.85 7.76 -3.11
CA VAL A 220 -3.35 8.91 -2.38
C VAL A 220 -4.03 9.91 -3.31
N ARG A 221 -4.94 10.71 -2.78
CA ARG A 221 -5.33 11.96 -3.45
C ARG A 221 -4.12 12.89 -3.45
N ARG A 222 -3.74 13.40 -4.61
CA ARG A 222 -2.57 14.29 -4.76
C ARG A 222 -2.62 15.48 -3.80
N GLU A 223 -3.77 16.07 -3.63
CA GLU A 223 -3.99 17.23 -2.76
C GLU A 223 -3.71 16.96 -1.27
N LEU A 224 -3.73 15.68 -0.85
CA LEU A 224 -3.43 15.27 0.52
C LEU A 224 -1.97 14.87 0.73
N PHE A 225 -1.18 14.86 -0.33
CA PHE A 225 0.26 14.62 -0.19
C PHE A 225 0.92 15.80 0.49
N ALA A 226 1.61 15.53 1.59
CA ALA A 226 2.47 16.49 2.28
C ALA A 226 3.92 16.00 2.24
N GLU A 227 4.85 16.93 1.99
CA GLU A 227 6.27 16.59 2.04
C GLU A 227 6.63 15.97 3.39
N MET A 228 7.40 14.91 3.33
CA MET A 228 7.87 14.17 4.51
C MET A 228 9.32 14.53 4.81
N GLU A 229 9.71 14.37 6.05
CA GLU A 229 11.11 14.52 6.48
C GLU A 229 11.99 13.49 5.77
N ARG A 230 13.22 13.88 5.38
CA ARG A 230 14.11 13.03 4.57
C ARG A 230 14.51 11.73 5.24
N ASP A 231 14.54 11.72 6.56
CA ASP A 231 14.88 10.56 7.40
C ASP A 231 13.68 9.67 7.77
N THR A 232 12.52 9.91 7.16
CA THR A 232 11.34 9.06 7.34
C THR A 232 11.63 7.66 6.79
N LEU A 233 11.60 6.65 7.67
CA LEU A 233 11.90 5.26 7.31
C LEU A 233 10.70 4.51 6.70
N LEU A 234 9.48 4.85 7.13
CA LEU A 234 8.22 4.23 6.71
C LEU A 234 7.36 5.30 6.03
N ASP A 235 7.76 5.68 4.83
CA ASP A 235 7.14 6.77 4.06
C ASP A 235 5.65 6.52 3.77
N ASP A 236 5.29 5.32 3.39
CA ASP A 236 3.92 4.86 3.15
C ASP A 236 3.03 4.95 4.40
N PHE A 237 3.54 4.43 5.51
CA PHE A 237 2.84 4.42 6.78
C PHE A 237 2.64 5.84 7.33
N VAL A 238 3.71 6.65 7.36
CA VAL A 238 3.67 8.03 7.84
C VAL A 238 2.73 8.88 7.00
N LEU A 239 2.83 8.77 5.66
CA LEU A 239 1.96 9.53 4.75
C LEU A 239 0.48 9.15 4.95
N SER A 240 0.18 7.85 4.97
CA SER A 240 -1.20 7.38 5.16
C SER A 240 -1.78 7.78 6.53
N LEU A 241 -0.99 7.75 7.60
CA LEU A 241 -1.42 8.24 8.91
C LEU A 241 -1.66 9.76 8.94
N ARG A 242 -0.80 10.56 8.29
CA ARG A 242 -1.02 12.01 8.16
C ARG A 242 -2.33 12.33 7.44
N ILE A 243 -2.69 11.53 6.44
CA ILE A 243 -3.98 11.63 5.74
C ILE A 243 -5.13 11.25 6.68
N ALA A 244 -5.00 10.17 7.44
CA ALA A 244 -6.01 9.76 8.41
C ALA A 244 -6.20 10.80 9.54
N MET A 245 -5.15 11.47 9.99
CA MET A 245 -5.22 12.56 10.98
C MET A 245 -5.99 13.79 10.47
N GLN A 246 -6.13 13.95 9.16
CA GLN A 246 -6.97 14.99 8.55
C GLN A 246 -8.45 14.60 8.48
N GLY A 247 -8.82 13.41 8.98
CA GLY A 247 -10.20 12.92 9.00
C GLY A 247 -10.60 12.04 7.80
N TYR A 248 -9.65 11.74 6.91
CA TYR A 248 -9.87 10.78 5.83
C TYR A 248 -9.71 9.35 6.29
N ILE A 249 -10.27 8.41 5.54
CA ILE A 249 -10.10 6.98 5.78
C ILE A 249 -9.06 6.38 4.82
N ILE A 250 -8.39 5.33 5.28
CA ILE A 250 -7.52 4.49 4.47
C ILE A 250 -8.35 3.28 4.06
N ALA A 251 -8.66 3.15 2.77
CA ALA A 251 -9.30 1.97 2.24
C ALA A 251 -8.26 0.85 2.02
N TYR A 252 -8.69 -0.41 2.13
CA TYR A 252 -7.88 -1.56 1.78
C TYR A 252 -8.49 -2.26 0.57
N CYS A 253 -7.74 -2.39 -0.51
CA CYS A 253 -8.18 -2.96 -1.77
C CYS A 253 -7.52 -4.31 -2.00
N THR A 254 -8.24 -5.39 -1.72
CA THR A 254 -7.77 -6.77 -1.90
C THR A 254 -7.67 -7.20 -3.35
N GLU A 255 -8.33 -6.49 -4.25
CA GLU A 255 -8.35 -6.70 -5.69
C GLU A 255 -7.15 -6.06 -6.40
N ALA A 256 -6.47 -5.11 -5.75
CA ALA A 256 -5.24 -4.47 -6.22
C ALA A 256 -4.03 -5.06 -5.49
N TYR A 257 -3.20 -5.84 -6.16
CA TYR A 257 -2.05 -6.55 -5.58
C TYR A 257 -0.86 -6.62 -6.53
#